data_905923dd98c529bf0cceaa0900ff044f
#
_entry.id   905923dd98c529bf0cceaa0900ff044f
#
_cell.length_a   1.000
_cell.length_b   1.000
_cell.length_c   1.000
_cell.angle_alpha   90.00
_cell.angle_beta   90.00
_cell.angle_gamma   90.00
#
_symmetry.space_group_name_H-M   'P 1'
#
loop_
_entity.id
_entity.type
_entity.pdbx_description
1 polymer ?
#
loop_
_entity_poly.entity_id
_entity_poly.type
_entity_poly.pdbx_seq_one_letter_code
_entity_poly.pdbx_strand_id
1 'polypeptide(L)'
;SEEALFEKVRQIFDYSLHNEAISRFRRMMTIEQFRSPALAALYSRRYVERVVAYHAGIFRSLIAAGELQDRDPEAMALQYVAPVITLIGICDRQPEREDECLEKLRSHVGLFFRTFQAKRGDIT
;
A
#
# COMPACT_ATOMS: atom_id res chain seq x y z
N SER A 1 15.48 -5.63 0.91
CA SER A 1 15.53 -5.73 2.37
C SER A 1 14.24 -5.19 2.99
N GLU A 2 13.99 -5.59 4.21
CA GLU A 2 12.81 -5.13 4.96
C GLU A 2 12.83 -3.61 5.11
N GLU A 3 13.98 -3.05 5.46
CA GLU A 3 14.12 -1.61 5.66
C GLU A 3 13.92 -0.82 4.36
N ALA A 4 14.43 -1.34 3.25
CA ALA A 4 14.23 -0.71 1.95
C ALA A 4 12.76 -0.72 1.53
N LEU A 5 12.07 -1.83 1.79
CA LEU A 5 10.64 -1.94 1.50
C LEU A 5 9.83 -0.96 2.36
N PHE A 6 10.15 -0.88 3.65
CA PHE A 6 9.49 0.07 4.54
C PHE A 6 9.71 1.51 4.10
N GLU A 7 10.95 1.88 3.77
CA GLU A 7 11.27 3.25 3.38
C GLU A 7 10.50 3.66 2.14
N LYS A 8 10.33 2.75 1.19
CA LYS A 8 9.58 3.03 -0.03
C LYS A 8 8.10 3.30 0.25
N VAL A 9 7.47 2.47 1.07
CA VAL A 9 6.06 2.65 1.38
C VAL A 9 5.85 3.85 2.32
N ARG A 10 6.83 4.11 3.19
CA ARG A 10 6.78 5.29 4.07
C ARG A 10 6.77 6.57 3.24
N GLN A 11 7.56 6.64 2.19
CA GLN A 11 7.59 7.80 1.29
C GLN A 11 6.24 7.99 0.59
N ILE A 12 5.62 6.90 0.15
CA ILE A 12 4.29 6.96 -0.48
C ILE A 12 3.25 7.43 0.54
N PHE A 13 3.31 6.91 1.76
CA PHE A 13 2.43 7.27 2.85
C PHE A 13 2.54 8.76 3.19
N ASP A 14 3.77 9.23 3.35
CA ASP A 14 4.07 10.63 3.65
C ASP A 14 3.57 11.56 2.54
N TYR A 15 3.86 11.22 1.29
CA TYR A 15 3.42 12.01 0.15
C TYR A 15 1.90 12.07 0.06
N SER A 16 1.23 10.94 0.29
CA SER A 16 -0.23 10.87 0.26
C SER A 16 -0.88 11.77 1.30
N LEU A 17 -0.26 11.88 2.48
CA LEU A 17 -0.82 12.67 3.58
C LEU A 17 -0.42 14.14 3.51
N HIS A 18 0.80 14.45 3.08
CA HIS A 18 1.37 15.79 3.22
C HIS A 18 1.47 16.59 1.93
N ASN A 19 1.29 15.97 0.76
CA ASN A 19 1.10 16.75 -0.46
C ASN A 19 -0.32 17.33 -0.44
N GLU A 20 -0.41 18.65 -0.37
CA GLU A 20 -1.69 19.31 -0.15
C GLU A 20 -2.72 18.99 -1.24
N ALA A 21 -2.32 19.07 -2.50
CA ALA A 21 -3.22 18.81 -3.61
C ALA A 21 -3.71 17.36 -3.64
N ILE A 22 -2.80 16.41 -3.43
CA ILE A 22 -3.09 14.98 -3.43
C ILE A 22 -4.03 14.63 -2.26
N SER A 23 -3.68 15.11 -1.07
CA SER A 23 -4.46 14.85 0.14
C SER A 23 -5.87 15.43 0.04
N ARG A 24 -5.97 16.68 -0.43
CA ARG A 24 -7.24 17.37 -0.57
C ARG A 24 -8.15 16.68 -1.60
N PHE A 25 -7.58 16.29 -2.74
CA PHE A 25 -8.33 15.60 -3.79
C PHE A 25 -8.86 14.25 -3.31
N ARG A 26 -8.01 13.46 -2.61
CA ARG A 26 -8.44 12.17 -2.07
C ARG A 26 -9.59 12.32 -1.07
N ARG A 27 -9.50 13.30 -0.15
CA ARG A 27 -10.57 13.51 0.83
C ARG A 27 -11.86 13.95 0.15
N MET A 28 -11.77 14.81 -0.86
CA MET A 28 -12.93 15.20 -1.66
C MET A 28 -13.56 13.99 -2.32
N MET A 29 -12.75 13.15 -2.96
CA MET A 29 -13.24 11.93 -3.62
C MET A 29 -13.86 10.95 -2.64
N THR A 30 -13.31 10.86 -1.43
CA THR A 30 -13.88 10.01 -0.39
C THR A 30 -15.31 10.44 -0.05
N ILE A 31 -15.56 11.74 -0.04
CA ILE A 31 -16.90 12.28 0.23
C ILE A 31 -17.84 12.05 -0.97
N GLU A 32 -17.33 12.23 -2.18
CA GLU A 32 -18.15 12.28 -3.39
C GLU A 32 -18.33 10.92 -4.07
N GLN A 33 -17.61 9.89 -3.63
CA GLN A 33 -17.50 8.61 -4.37
C GLN A 33 -18.84 7.92 -4.66
N PHE A 34 -19.84 8.15 -3.82
CA PHE A 34 -21.15 7.50 -4.00
C PHE A 34 -22.18 8.38 -4.69
N ARG A 35 -21.78 9.56 -5.17
CA ARG A 35 -22.69 10.48 -5.87
C ARG A 35 -23.12 9.97 -7.24
N SER A 36 -22.25 9.24 -7.91
CA SER A 36 -22.56 8.68 -9.22
C SER A 36 -21.74 7.42 -9.45
N PRO A 37 -22.23 6.51 -10.32
CA PRO A 37 -21.43 5.33 -10.68
C PRO A 37 -20.07 5.68 -11.28
N ALA A 38 -19.98 6.79 -12.04
CA ALA A 38 -18.71 7.22 -12.62
C ALA A 38 -17.69 7.62 -11.58
N LEU A 39 -18.12 8.36 -10.54
CA LEU A 39 -17.24 8.75 -9.43
C LEU A 39 -16.81 7.52 -8.61
N ALA A 40 -17.75 6.61 -8.35
CA ALA A 40 -17.44 5.37 -7.64
C ALA A 40 -16.38 4.55 -8.39
N ALA A 41 -16.54 4.39 -9.70
CA ALA A 41 -15.58 3.67 -10.54
C ALA A 41 -14.22 4.36 -10.57
N LEU A 42 -14.21 5.69 -10.65
CA LEU A 42 -12.97 6.46 -10.62
C LEU A 42 -12.23 6.27 -9.28
N TYR A 43 -12.96 6.28 -8.17
CA TYR A 43 -12.37 6.08 -6.85
C TYR A 43 -11.71 4.70 -6.74
N SER A 44 -12.43 3.64 -7.12
CA SER A 44 -11.89 2.27 -7.07
C SER A 44 -10.64 2.15 -7.93
N ARG A 45 -10.67 2.68 -9.15
CA ARG A 45 -9.55 2.59 -10.07
C ARG A 45 -8.33 3.34 -9.55
N ARG A 46 -8.52 4.59 -9.09
CA ARG A 46 -7.42 5.46 -8.70
C ARG A 46 -6.79 5.04 -7.37
N TYR A 47 -7.60 4.71 -6.38
CA TYR A 47 -7.13 4.55 -5.01
C TYR A 47 -6.96 3.09 -4.58
N VAL A 48 -7.46 2.16 -5.35
CA VAL A 48 -7.32 0.72 -5.03
C VAL A 48 -6.64 -0.03 -6.18
N GLU A 49 -7.28 -0.07 -7.35
CA GLU A 49 -6.85 -0.98 -8.42
C GLU A 49 -5.48 -0.63 -8.98
N ARG A 50 -5.20 0.66 -9.22
CA ARG A 50 -3.89 1.10 -9.73
C ARG A 50 -2.78 0.85 -8.72
N VAL A 51 -3.06 1.07 -7.45
CA VAL A 51 -2.07 0.88 -6.39
C VAL A 51 -1.74 -0.60 -6.24
N VAL A 52 -2.77 -1.45 -6.27
CA VAL A 52 -2.58 -2.90 -6.22
C VAL A 52 -1.79 -3.37 -7.45
N ALA A 53 -2.16 -2.92 -8.64
CA ALA A 53 -1.46 -3.32 -9.88
C ALA A 53 0.00 -2.90 -9.87
N TYR A 54 0.30 -1.70 -9.39
CA TYR A 54 1.67 -1.21 -9.26
C TYR A 54 2.51 -2.11 -8.37
N HIS A 55 1.97 -2.46 -7.19
CA HIS A 55 2.70 -3.33 -6.27
C HIS A 55 2.78 -4.77 -6.76
N ALA A 56 1.77 -5.25 -7.47
CA ALA A 56 1.83 -6.57 -8.09
C ALA A 56 3.00 -6.67 -9.07
N GLY A 57 3.24 -5.59 -9.84
CA GLY A 57 4.40 -5.52 -10.74
C GLY A 57 5.71 -5.58 -10.01
N ILE A 58 5.83 -4.86 -8.89
CA ILE A 58 7.04 -4.91 -8.05
C ILE A 58 7.24 -6.33 -7.53
N PHE A 59 6.18 -6.96 -7.03
CA PHE A 59 6.30 -8.31 -6.45
C PHE A 59 6.63 -9.36 -7.50
N ARG A 60 6.10 -9.23 -8.73
CA ARG A 60 6.52 -10.11 -9.83
C ARG A 60 8.02 -10.02 -10.07
N SER A 61 8.56 -8.81 -10.08
CA SER A 61 10.00 -8.61 -10.27
C SER A 61 10.81 -9.22 -9.14
N LEU A 62 10.36 -9.06 -7.90
CA LEU A 62 11.06 -9.62 -6.73
C LEU A 62 10.97 -11.14 -6.69
N ILE A 63 9.85 -11.71 -7.11
CA ILE A 63 9.70 -13.17 -7.25
C ILE A 63 10.68 -13.69 -8.32
N ALA A 64 10.72 -13.01 -9.47
CA ALA A 64 11.63 -13.39 -10.56
C ALA A 64 13.10 -13.29 -10.15
N ALA A 65 13.42 -12.34 -9.28
CA ALA A 65 14.78 -12.17 -8.75
C ALA A 65 15.12 -13.17 -7.62
N GLY A 66 14.15 -13.98 -7.20
CA GLY A 66 14.36 -14.94 -6.12
C GLY A 66 14.36 -14.33 -4.72
N GLU A 67 13.86 -13.11 -4.58
CA GLU A 67 13.83 -12.42 -3.28
C GLU A 67 12.56 -12.67 -2.50
N LEU A 68 11.45 -12.92 -3.19
CA LEU A 68 10.19 -13.30 -2.57
C LEU A 68 9.78 -14.69 -3.00
N GLN A 69 9.00 -15.37 -2.16
CA GLN A 69 8.42 -16.67 -2.46
C GLN A 69 7.51 -16.55 -3.69
N ASP A 70 7.47 -17.61 -4.48
CA ASP A 70 6.62 -17.67 -5.68
C ASP A 70 5.17 -17.91 -5.26
N ARG A 71 4.45 -16.83 -5.09
CA ARG A 71 3.02 -16.81 -4.75
C ARG A 71 2.30 -15.91 -5.75
N ASP A 72 0.98 -15.88 -5.68
CA ASP A 72 0.17 -15.01 -6.53
C ASP A 72 0.50 -13.54 -6.23
N PRO A 73 1.16 -12.83 -7.16
CA PRO A 73 1.59 -11.45 -6.89
C PRO A 73 0.44 -10.46 -6.74
N GLU A 74 -0.71 -10.74 -7.37
CA GLU A 74 -1.87 -9.86 -7.21
C GLU A 74 -2.49 -10.01 -5.83
N ALA A 75 -2.60 -11.23 -5.33
CA ALA A 75 -3.08 -11.48 -3.98
C ALA A 75 -2.11 -10.92 -2.93
N MET A 76 -0.82 -11.07 -3.15
CA MET A 76 0.21 -10.48 -2.28
C MET A 76 0.07 -8.95 -2.26
N ALA A 77 -0.11 -8.34 -3.43
CA ALA A 77 -0.25 -6.90 -3.54
C ALA A 77 -1.50 -6.40 -2.81
N LEU A 78 -2.61 -7.11 -2.95
CA LEU A 78 -3.84 -6.73 -2.24
C LEU A 78 -3.64 -6.78 -0.73
N GLN A 79 -3.02 -7.85 -0.21
CA GLN A 79 -2.73 -7.95 1.22
C GLN A 79 -1.77 -6.88 1.71
N TYR A 80 -0.81 -6.50 0.88
CA TYR A 80 0.18 -5.48 1.23
C TYR A 80 -0.42 -4.08 1.25
N VAL A 81 -1.24 -3.77 0.26
CA VAL A 81 -1.78 -2.42 0.04
C VAL A 81 -2.96 -2.10 0.95
N ALA A 82 -3.83 -3.07 1.22
CA ALA A 82 -5.07 -2.82 1.96
C ALA A 82 -4.83 -2.16 3.33
N PRO A 83 -3.88 -2.63 4.16
CA PRO A 83 -3.60 -1.95 5.43
C PRO A 83 -3.08 -0.52 5.24
N VAL A 84 -2.30 -0.26 4.19
CA VAL A 84 -1.78 1.08 3.91
C VAL A 84 -2.94 2.04 3.62
N ILE A 85 -3.89 1.61 2.79
CA ILE A 85 -5.09 2.39 2.48
C ILE A 85 -5.89 2.66 3.75
N THR A 86 -6.04 1.65 4.59
CA THR A 86 -6.75 1.76 5.87
C THR A 86 -6.09 2.80 6.78
N LEU A 87 -4.75 2.76 6.89
CA LEU A 87 -4.01 3.68 7.74
C LEU A 87 -4.07 5.12 7.22
N ILE A 88 -4.00 5.30 5.91
CA ILE A 88 -4.18 6.63 5.29
C ILE A 88 -5.56 7.18 5.65
N GLY A 89 -6.60 6.34 5.57
CA GLY A 89 -7.96 6.75 5.94
C GLY A 89 -8.08 7.19 7.39
N ILE A 90 -7.39 6.49 8.30
CA ILE A 90 -7.37 6.89 9.71
C ILE A 90 -6.74 8.28 9.84
N CYS A 91 -5.62 8.53 9.18
CA CYS A 91 -4.93 9.82 9.26
C CYS A 91 -5.73 10.94 8.59
N ASP A 92 -6.49 10.63 7.55
CA ASP A 92 -7.37 11.63 6.94
C ASP A 92 -8.45 12.09 7.91
N ARG A 93 -8.98 11.17 8.71
CA ARG A 93 -10.02 11.49 9.69
C ARG A 93 -9.46 12.04 10.99
N GLN A 94 -8.29 11.56 11.40
CA GLN A 94 -7.65 11.86 12.68
C GLN A 94 -6.15 12.11 12.46
N PRO A 95 -5.78 13.32 11.95
CA PRO A 95 -4.37 13.60 11.62
C PRO A 95 -3.40 13.47 12.79
N GLU A 96 -3.90 13.64 14.02
CA GLU A 96 -3.10 13.50 15.24
C GLU A 96 -2.61 12.08 15.48
N ARG A 97 -3.14 11.09 14.75
CA ARG A 97 -2.76 9.68 14.89
C ARG A 97 -1.68 9.24 13.90
N GLU A 98 -1.04 10.18 13.23
CA GLU A 98 -0.06 9.84 12.19
C GLU A 98 1.09 8.99 12.73
N ASP A 99 1.65 9.36 13.89
CA ASP A 99 2.77 8.60 14.47
C ASP A 99 2.37 7.17 14.81
N GLU A 100 1.18 7.01 15.39
CA GLU A 100 0.62 5.68 15.68
C GLU A 100 0.46 4.87 14.39
N CYS A 101 -0.07 5.48 13.34
CA CYS A 101 -0.26 4.81 12.05
C CYS A 101 1.06 4.45 11.40
N LEU A 102 2.08 5.29 11.56
CA LEU A 102 3.40 5.01 11.03
C LEU A 102 4.03 3.78 11.71
N GLU A 103 3.84 3.64 13.02
CA GLU A 103 4.29 2.45 13.75
C GLU A 103 3.56 1.19 13.26
N LYS A 104 2.26 1.29 13.03
CA LYS A 104 1.48 0.17 12.48
C LYS A 104 1.92 -0.18 11.07
N LEU A 105 2.27 0.83 10.28
CA LEU A 105 2.79 0.61 8.93
C LEU A 105 4.10 -0.17 8.98
N ARG A 106 5.00 0.21 9.89
CA ARG A 106 6.27 -0.50 10.08
C ARG A 106 6.05 -1.96 10.46
N SER A 107 5.15 -2.20 11.40
CA SER A 107 4.82 -3.56 11.84
C SER A 107 4.23 -4.39 10.70
N HIS A 108 3.36 -3.78 9.91
CA HIS A 108 2.75 -4.43 8.75
C HIS A 108 3.79 -4.83 7.70
N VAL A 109 4.68 -3.92 7.36
CA VAL A 109 5.72 -4.18 6.36
C VAL A 109 6.66 -5.28 6.85
N GLY A 110 7.05 -5.23 8.12
CA GLY A 110 7.91 -6.27 8.70
C GLY A 110 7.26 -7.63 8.65
N LEU A 111 6.00 -7.73 9.05
CA LEU A 111 5.27 -9.00 9.03
C LEU A 111 5.13 -9.52 7.59
N PHE A 112 4.78 -8.65 6.66
CA PHE A 112 4.65 -9.02 5.26
C PHE A 112 5.97 -9.55 4.71
N PHE A 113 7.05 -8.82 4.94
CA PHE A 113 8.37 -9.21 4.44
C PHE A 113 8.78 -10.57 5.01
N ARG A 114 8.67 -10.76 6.32
CA ARG A 114 9.07 -12.02 6.95
C ARG A 114 8.20 -13.20 6.50
N THR A 115 6.93 -12.92 6.17
CA THR A 115 6.03 -13.97 5.68
C THR A 115 6.39 -14.41 4.27
N PHE A 116 6.75 -13.47 3.39
CA PHE A 116 6.89 -13.75 1.97
C PHE A 116 8.34 -13.73 1.47
N GLN A 117 9.32 -13.38 2.30
CA GLN A 117 10.72 -13.44 1.86
C GLN A 117 11.08 -14.86 1.44
N ALA A 118 11.94 -14.97 0.44
CA ALA A 118 12.40 -16.26 -0.01
C ALA A 118 13.16 -16.96 1.11
N LYS A 119 12.85 -18.23 1.31
CA LYS A 119 13.56 -19.05 2.27
C LYS A 119 14.84 -19.56 1.62
N ARG A 120 15.83 -19.91 2.46
CA ARG A 120 17.12 -20.39 1.98
C ARG A 120 16.99 -21.54 0.98
N GLY A 121 15.98 -22.40 1.14
CA GLY A 121 15.71 -23.51 0.23
C GLY A 121 15.09 -23.10 -1.09
N ASP A 122 14.50 -21.91 -1.18
CA ASP A 122 13.83 -21.41 -2.39
C ASP A 122 14.82 -20.85 -3.41
N ILE A 123 16.09 -20.66 -3.03
CA ILE A 123 17.10 -20.02 -3.86
C ILE A 123 17.88 -21.06 -4.69
N THR A 124 17.74 -22.31 -4.32
CA THR A 124 18.37 -23.43 -5.04
C THR A 124 17.47 -23.96 -6.12
#